data_a26b846f040305ca77997aed4c5df9cf
#
_entry.id   a26b846f040305ca77997aed4c5df9cf
#
_cell.length_a   1.000
_cell.length_b   1.000
_cell.length_c   1.000
_cell.angle_alpha   90.00
_cell.angle_beta   90.00
_cell.angle_gamma   90.00
#
_symmetry.space_group_name_H-M   'P 1'
#
loop_
_entity.id
_entity.type
_entity.pdbx_description
1 polymer ?
#
loop_
_entity_poly.entity_id
_entity_poly.type
_entity_poly.pdbx_seq_one_letter_code
_entity_poly.pdbx_strand_id
1 'polypeptide(L)'
;DKGVNILKLPLWLLSVDDYANILDVTDYSQIMIIEKMLAYVSLFAKNDEESNRYKNHLIASAIVSVMYSNQVSARIRDQIFSILTDCHTPELNLDVEVPGVGYTRTFRKCFEIDSQGQFVERILITEYIKKFVDNETKWNEDYVPTFFTIDDLEVALNFTLISEGLLLSEKSYAEATALKVKL
;
A
#
# COMPACT_ATOMS: atom_id res chain seq x y z
N ASP A 1 -31.90 -12.18 -33.09
CA ASP A 1 -31.04 -11.84 -31.95
C ASP A 1 -30.07 -10.73 -32.37
N LYS A 2 -30.41 -9.50 -32.00
CA LYS A 2 -29.48 -8.38 -32.14
C LYS A 2 -28.45 -8.58 -31.04
N GLY A 3 -27.22 -9.02 -31.40
CA GLY A 3 -26.13 -9.17 -30.47
C GLY A 3 -25.92 -7.85 -29.72
N VAL A 4 -26.07 -7.88 -28.42
CA VAL A 4 -25.72 -6.76 -27.55
C VAL A 4 -24.20 -6.65 -27.58
N ASN A 5 -23.68 -5.65 -28.28
CA ASN A 5 -22.27 -5.31 -28.23
C ASN A 5 -21.98 -4.73 -26.83
N ILE A 6 -21.39 -5.53 -25.96
CA ILE A 6 -20.95 -5.08 -24.65
C ILE A 6 -19.74 -4.16 -24.87
N LEU A 7 -19.91 -2.88 -24.57
CA LEU A 7 -18.80 -1.93 -24.54
C LEU A 7 -17.84 -2.33 -23.41
N LYS A 8 -16.63 -2.72 -23.77
CA LYS A 8 -15.56 -2.98 -22.79
C LYS A 8 -14.70 -1.72 -22.68
N LEU A 9 -14.81 -1.04 -21.54
CA LEU A 9 -13.96 0.09 -21.21
C LEU A 9 -12.63 -0.42 -20.63
N PRO A 10 -11.48 -0.09 -21.23
CA PRO A 10 -10.18 -0.43 -20.64
C PRO A 10 -9.91 0.47 -19.44
N LEU A 11 -9.99 -0.09 -18.22
CA LEU A 11 -9.82 0.65 -16.97
C LEU A 11 -8.55 1.49 -16.93
N TRP A 12 -7.46 0.97 -17.48
CA TRP A 12 -6.15 1.63 -17.50
C TRP A 12 -6.05 2.85 -18.43
N LEU A 13 -7.09 3.14 -19.22
CA LEU A 13 -7.17 4.37 -20.04
C LEU A 13 -8.02 5.47 -19.41
N LEU A 14 -8.69 5.19 -18.30
CA LEU A 14 -9.56 6.15 -17.66
C LEU A 14 -8.75 7.18 -16.87
N SER A 15 -9.16 8.44 -16.95
CA SER A 15 -8.59 9.54 -16.16
C SER A 15 -9.14 9.54 -14.72
N VAL A 16 -8.57 10.37 -13.85
CA VAL A 16 -9.07 10.62 -12.50
C VAL A 16 -10.54 11.06 -12.54
N ASP A 17 -10.89 11.96 -13.46
CA ASP A 17 -12.26 12.46 -13.62
C ASP A 17 -13.24 11.35 -14.06
N ASP A 18 -12.77 10.46 -14.96
CA ASP A 18 -13.59 9.31 -15.38
C ASP A 18 -13.88 8.38 -14.22
N TYR A 19 -12.86 8.07 -13.39
CA TYR A 19 -13.04 7.28 -12.17
C TYR A 19 -13.95 7.97 -11.17
N ALA A 20 -13.77 9.27 -10.92
CA ALA A 20 -14.64 10.03 -10.03
C ALA A 20 -16.10 9.99 -10.49
N ASN A 21 -16.36 10.11 -11.80
CA ASN A 21 -17.71 10.02 -12.37
C ASN A 21 -18.30 8.61 -12.25
N ILE A 22 -17.52 7.55 -12.57
CA ILE A 22 -17.98 6.16 -12.48
C ILE A 22 -18.33 5.78 -11.03
N LEU A 23 -17.51 6.25 -10.07
CA LEU A 23 -17.68 5.97 -8.65
C LEU A 23 -18.66 6.94 -7.96
N ASP A 24 -19.25 7.88 -8.70
CA ASP A 24 -20.14 8.92 -8.17
C ASP A 24 -19.48 9.63 -6.95
N VAL A 25 -18.28 10.16 -7.18
CA VAL A 25 -17.45 10.86 -6.19
C VAL A 25 -17.39 12.32 -6.57
N THR A 26 -17.79 13.19 -5.65
CA THR A 26 -17.73 14.65 -5.79
C THR A 26 -16.92 15.33 -4.70
N ASP A 27 -16.58 14.61 -3.63
CA ASP A 27 -15.78 15.14 -2.53
C ASP A 27 -14.31 15.20 -2.92
N TYR A 28 -13.69 16.35 -2.69
CA TYR A 28 -12.29 16.59 -3.06
C TYR A 28 -11.30 15.62 -2.37
N SER A 29 -11.58 15.25 -1.12
CA SER A 29 -10.73 14.29 -0.40
C SER A 29 -10.75 12.90 -1.03
N GLN A 30 -11.90 12.47 -1.52
CA GLN A 30 -12.03 11.19 -2.23
C GLN A 30 -11.40 11.25 -3.64
N ILE A 31 -11.48 12.39 -4.33
CA ILE A 31 -10.79 12.60 -5.62
C ILE A 31 -9.27 12.48 -5.44
N MET A 32 -8.71 13.08 -4.38
CA MET A 32 -7.28 12.94 -4.04
C MET A 32 -6.88 11.48 -3.79
N ILE A 33 -7.74 10.68 -3.17
CA ILE A 33 -7.50 9.24 -2.98
C ILE A 33 -7.45 8.52 -4.33
N ILE A 34 -8.39 8.83 -5.25
CA ILE A 34 -8.41 8.25 -6.60
C ILE A 34 -7.14 8.62 -7.37
N GLU A 35 -6.71 9.88 -7.31
CA GLU A 35 -5.49 10.36 -7.97
C GLU A 35 -4.25 9.58 -7.49
N LYS A 36 -4.07 9.45 -6.17
CA LYS A 36 -2.95 8.68 -5.59
C LYS A 36 -3.05 7.19 -5.88
N MET A 37 -4.24 6.61 -5.81
CA MET A 37 -4.47 5.22 -6.18
C MET A 37 -4.02 4.95 -7.62
N LEU A 38 -4.37 5.83 -8.57
CA LEU A 38 -3.97 5.70 -9.97
C LEU A 38 -2.46 5.89 -10.18
N ALA A 39 -1.83 6.79 -9.42
CA ALA A 39 -0.38 6.92 -9.43
C ALA A 39 0.30 5.63 -8.93
N TYR A 40 -0.15 5.07 -7.83
CA TYR A 40 0.41 3.84 -7.27
C TYR A 40 0.14 2.61 -8.12
N VAL A 41 -1.05 2.48 -8.75
CA VAL A 41 -1.34 1.32 -9.60
C VAL A 41 -0.37 1.21 -10.78
N SER A 42 0.05 2.32 -11.36
CA SER A 42 1.04 2.32 -12.44
C SER A 42 2.40 1.77 -11.98
N LEU A 43 2.74 1.92 -10.70
CA LEU A 43 3.94 1.34 -10.11
C LEU A 43 3.74 -0.13 -9.74
N PHE A 44 2.64 -0.45 -9.03
CA PHE A 44 2.40 -1.80 -8.51
C PHE A 44 2.15 -2.83 -9.61
N ALA A 45 1.60 -2.43 -10.76
CA ALA A 45 1.42 -3.30 -11.93
C ALA A 45 2.74 -3.70 -12.62
N LYS A 46 3.86 -3.01 -12.35
CA LYS A 46 5.17 -3.33 -12.92
C LYS A 46 5.96 -4.26 -12.00
N ASN A 47 6.82 -5.10 -12.58
CA ASN A 47 7.65 -6.06 -11.83
C ASN A 47 9.13 -6.06 -12.27
N ASP A 48 9.61 -4.93 -12.82
CA ASP A 48 11.03 -4.73 -13.11
C ASP A 48 11.81 -4.29 -11.85
N GLU A 49 13.14 -4.36 -11.93
CA GLU A 49 14.04 -4.07 -10.80
C GLU A 49 13.90 -2.62 -10.30
N GLU A 50 13.77 -1.66 -11.21
CA GLU A 50 13.62 -0.25 -10.86
C GLU A 50 12.29 -0.01 -10.12
N SER A 51 11.20 -0.56 -10.65
CA SER A 51 9.88 -0.48 -10.01
C SER A 51 9.89 -1.15 -8.62
N ASN A 52 10.56 -2.30 -8.46
CA ASN A 52 10.67 -2.94 -7.16
C ASN A 52 11.46 -2.10 -6.15
N ARG A 53 12.50 -1.38 -6.58
CA ARG A 53 13.23 -0.44 -5.73
C ARG A 53 12.31 0.69 -5.23
N TYR A 54 11.49 1.26 -6.11
CA TYR A 54 10.51 2.28 -5.73
C TYR A 54 9.41 1.72 -4.81
N LYS A 55 8.89 0.53 -5.11
CA LYS A 55 7.93 -0.17 -4.23
C LYS A 55 8.52 -0.37 -2.84
N ASN A 56 9.74 -0.89 -2.75
CA ASN A 56 10.43 -1.09 -1.48
C ASN A 56 10.54 0.20 -0.67
N HIS A 57 10.91 1.30 -1.32
CA HIS A 57 10.99 2.62 -0.66
C HIS A 57 9.62 3.08 -0.13
N LEU A 58 8.58 3.01 -0.93
CA LEU A 58 7.23 3.44 -0.54
C LEU A 58 6.67 2.55 0.58
N ILE A 59 6.78 1.22 0.45
CA ILE A 59 6.33 0.26 1.46
C ILE A 59 7.08 0.49 2.77
N ALA A 60 8.42 0.62 2.72
CA ALA A 60 9.24 0.87 3.90
C ALA A 60 8.86 2.19 4.57
N SER A 61 8.63 3.26 3.81
CA SER A 61 8.21 4.57 4.32
C SER A 61 6.84 4.51 5.00
N ALA A 62 5.88 3.78 4.41
CA ALA A 62 4.58 3.54 5.01
C ALA A 62 4.70 2.75 6.32
N ILE A 63 5.51 1.68 6.35
CA ILE A 63 5.76 0.90 7.56
C ILE A 63 6.40 1.76 8.66
N VAL A 64 7.38 2.60 8.32
CA VAL A 64 7.99 3.55 9.27
C VAL A 64 6.92 4.47 9.85
N SER A 65 6.07 5.06 9.03
CA SER A 65 4.97 5.91 9.48
C SER A 65 4.03 5.19 10.45
N VAL A 66 3.64 3.95 10.14
CA VAL A 66 2.80 3.12 11.01
C VAL A 66 3.51 2.76 12.32
N MET A 67 4.81 2.44 12.28
CA MET A 67 5.62 2.12 13.48
C MET A 67 5.74 3.29 14.46
N TYR A 68 5.71 4.52 13.98
CA TYR A 68 5.75 5.73 14.80
C TYR A 68 4.38 6.32 15.12
N SER A 69 3.30 5.67 14.71
CA SER A 69 1.94 6.09 15.10
C SER A 69 1.69 5.81 16.59
N ASN A 70 0.80 6.62 17.20
CA ASN A 70 0.42 6.47 18.62
C ASN A 70 -0.60 5.32 18.83
N GLN A 71 -0.40 4.18 18.15
CA GLN A 71 -1.28 3.03 18.26
C GLN A 71 -0.67 1.93 19.12
N VAL A 72 -1.49 0.99 19.57
CA VAL A 72 -1.03 -0.23 20.25
C VAL A 72 -0.32 -1.16 19.27
N SER A 73 0.71 -1.88 19.73
CA SER A 73 1.56 -2.72 18.89
C SER A 73 0.77 -3.76 18.08
N ALA A 74 -0.32 -4.31 18.63
CA ALA A 74 -1.16 -5.24 17.88
C ALA A 74 -1.76 -4.61 16.63
N ARG A 75 -2.27 -3.37 16.74
CA ARG A 75 -2.84 -2.64 15.60
C ARG A 75 -1.77 -2.23 14.58
N ILE A 76 -0.60 -1.79 15.07
CA ILE A 76 0.58 -1.51 14.23
C ILE A 76 0.96 -2.76 13.43
N ARG A 77 1.08 -3.92 14.09
CA ARG A 77 1.38 -5.20 13.44
C ARG A 77 0.36 -5.54 12.36
N ASP A 78 -0.92 -5.44 12.68
CA ASP A 78 -1.98 -5.83 11.75
C ASP A 78 -2.00 -4.93 10.50
N GLN A 79 -1.72 -3.63 10.66
CA GLN A 79 -1.57 -2.70 9.53
C GLN A 79 -0.34 -3.04 8.67
N ILE A 80 0.82 -3.31 9.30
CA ILE A 80 2.03 -3.70 8.57
C ILE A 80 1.82 -5.03 7.82
N PHE A 81 1.14 -5.97 8.44
CA PHE A 81 0.83 -7.25 7.80
C PHE A 81 -0.12 -7.08 6.62
N SER A 82 -1.11 -6.19 6.70
CA SER A 82 -1.96 -5.85 5.57
C SER A 82 -1.13 -5.26 4.43
N ILE A 83 -0.28 -4.26 4.69
CA ILE A 83 0.61 -3.68 3.67
C ILE A 83 1.43 -4.79 2.98
N LEU A 84 2.13 -5.61 3.76
CA LEU A 84 3.06 -6.61 3.24
C LEU A 84 2.36 -7.84 2.62
N THR A 85 1.10 -8.06 2.91
CA THR A 85 0.29 -9.08 2.24
C THR A 85 -0.09 -8.63 0.83
N ASP A 86 -0.54 -7.38 0.70
CA ASP A 86 -1.06 -6.84 -0.55
C ASP A 86 0.06 -6.29 -1.46
N CYS A 87 1.09 -5.64 -0.88
CA CYS A 87 2.07 -4.83 -1.60
C CYS A 87 3.52 -5.34 -1.48
N HIS A 88 3.75 -6.63 -1.30
CA HIS A 88 5.07 -7.19 -1.10
C HIS A 88 5.96 -7.16 -2.37
N THR A 89 7.28 -7.21 -2.13
CA THR A 89 8.30 -7.45 -3.16
C THR A 89 9.13 -8.69 -2.80
N PRO A 90 10.00 -9.18 -3.69
CA PRO A 90 10.91 -10.28 -3.35
C PRO A 90 11.80 -10.00 -2.13
N GLU A 91 12.24 -8.73 -1.96
CA GLU A 91 13.15 -8.33 -0.88
C GLU A 91 12.40 -7.89 0.40
N LEU A 92 11.16 -7.42 0.26
CA LEU A 92 10.37 -6.89 1.37
C LEU A 92 9.02 -7.57 1.44
N ASN A 93 8.95 -8.66 2.21
CA ASN A 93 7.76 -9.46 2.47
C ASN A 93 7.80 -10.08 3.87
N LEU A 94 6.72 -10.69 4.30
CA LEU A 94 6.59 -11.25 5.66
C LEU A 94 7.44 -12.51 5.89
N ASP A 95 7.80 -13.24 4.82
CA ASP A 95 8.43 -14.55 4.92
C ASP A 95 9.95 -14.49 4.64
N VAL A 96 10.48 -13.30 4.35
CA VAL A 96 11.92 -13.07 4.19
C VAL A 96 12.65 -13.31 5.50
N GLU A 97 13.85 -13.88 5.43
CA GLU A 97 14.70 -14.09 6.58
C GLU A 97 15.51 -12.83 6.91
N VAL A 98 15.38 -12.36 8.15
CA VAL A 98 16.09 -11.19 8.66
C VAL A 98 17.16 -11.65 9.64
N PRO A 99 18.45 -11.37 9.35
CA PRO A 99 19.55 -11.73 10.24
C PRO A 99 19.58 -10.81 11.45
N GLY A 100 19.54 -11.39 12.65
CA GLY A 100 19.83 -10.78 13.94
C GLY A 100 21.24 -11.10 14.41
N VAL A 101 21.59 -10.69 15.63
CA VAL A 101 22.89 -10.99 16.22
C VAL A 101 22.91 -12.44 16.74
N GLY A 102 23.54 -13.32 15.96
CA GLY A 102 23.67 -14.74 16.31
C GLY A 102 22.44 -15.61 16.02
N TYR A 103 21.44 -15.10 15.33
CA TYR A 103 20.27 -15.84 14.91
C TYR A 103 19.65 -15.25 13.64
N THR A 104 18.70 -16.00 13.03
CA THR A 104 17.91 -15.53 11.89
C THR A 104 16.43 -15.77 12.20
N ARG A 105 15.56 -14.83 11.83
CA ARG A 105 14.10 -14.94 11.97
C ARG A 105 13.41 -14.57 10.68
N THR A 106 12.25 -15.17 10.42
CA THR A 106 11.34 -14.63 9.40
C THR A 106 10.82 -13.27 9.83
N PHE A 107 10.67 -12.35 8.90
CA PHE A 107 10.24 -10.98 9.21
C PHE A 107 8.91 -10.94 9.96
N ARG A 108 7.98 -11.83 9.62
CA ARG A 108 6.72 -12.05 10.35
C ARG A 108 6.92 -12.26 11.85
N LYS A 109 7.91 -13.07 12.24
CA LYS A 109 8.20 -13.38 13.66
C LYS A 109 8.83 -12.21 14.43
N CYS A 110 9.42 -11.25 13.73
CA CYS A 110 9.96 -10.06 14.37
C CYS A 110 8.86 -9.20 15.05
N PHE A 111 7.60 -9.32 14.61
CA PHE A 111 6.45 -8.61 15.15
C PHE A 111 5.76 -9.35 16.31
N GLU A 112 6.42 -10.32 16.96
CA GLU A 112 5.94 -10.90 18.21
C GLU A 112 5.87 -9.83 19.30
N ILE A 113 4.80 -9.87 20.10
CA ILE A 113 4.50 -8.88 21.13
C ILE A 113 4.73 -9.53 22.49
N ASP A 114 5.49 -8.87 23.36
CA ASP A 114 5.76 -9.32 24.73
C ASP A 114 4.58 -9.07 25.69
N SER A 115 4.76 -9.49 26.95
CA SER A 115 3.76 -9.31 28.01
C SER A 115 3.50 -7.84 28.37
N GLN A 116 4.36 -6.91 27.93
CA GLN A 116 4.22 -5.46 28.14
C GLN A 116 3.56 -4.76 26.95
N GLY A 117 3.20 -5.51 25.90
CA GLY A 117 2.59 -4.98 24.70
C GLY A 117 3.59 -4.33 23.74
N GLN A 118 4.89 -4.65 23.83
CA GLN A 118 5.93 -4.12 22.96
C GLN A 118 6.42 -5.18 21.96
N PHE A 119 6.91 -4.75 20.80
CA PHE A 119 7.57 -5.67 19.86
C PHE A 119 8.89 -6.16 20.44
N VAL A 120 9.05 -7.49 20.52
CA VAL A 120 10.27 -8.15 21.01
C VAL A 120 11.49 -7.73 20.19
N GLU A 121 11.34 -7.62 18.87
CA GLU A 121 12.42 -7.32 17.93
C GLU A 121 12.31 -5.92 17.30
N ARG A 122 11.86 -4.92 18.07
CA ARG A 122 11.63 -3.56 17.54
C ARG A 122 12.86 -2.96 16.84
N ILE A 123 14.05 -3.19 17.37
CA ILE A 123 15.31 -2.69 16.78
C ILE A 123 15.56 -3.37 15.45
N LEU A 124 15.44 -4.70 15.40
CA LEU A 124 15.68 -5.48 14.18
C LEU A 124 14.70 -5.10 13.07
N ILE A 125 13.41 -4.91 13.39
CA ILE A 125 12.40 -4.40 12.45
C ILE A 125 12.85 -3.06 11.88
N THR A 126 13.22 -2.12 12.77
CA THR A 126 13.59 -0.76 12.37
C THR A 126 14.84 -0.74 11.48
N GLU A 127 15.86 -1.50 11.84
CA GLU A 127 17.12 -1.59 11.07
C GLU A 127 16.90 -2.25 9.71
N TYR A 128 16.06 -3.28 9.66
CA TYR A 128 15.73 -3.96 8.41
C TYR A 128 14.98 -3.04 7.44
N ILE A 129 13.92 -2.38 7.91
CA ILE A 129 13.11 -1.48 7.10
C ILE A 129 13.91 -0.27 6.60
N LYS A 130 14.80 0.29 7.43
CA LYS A 130 15.64 1.43 7.05
C LYS A 130 16.53 1.17 5.84
N LYS A 131 16.88 -0.08 5.55
CA LYS A 131 17.68 -0.43 4.36
C LYS A 131 16.97 -0.08 3.04
N PHE A 132 15.65 -0.02 3.06
CA PHE A 132 14.82 0.25 1.88
C PHE A 132 14.38 1.72 1.80
N VAL A 133 14.53 2.51 2.87
CA VAL A 133 14.21 3.93 2.85
C VAL A 133 15.35 4.68 2.16
N ASP A 134 15.10 5.13 0.95
CA ASP A 134 16.05 5.91 0.14
C ASP A 134 15.56 7.35 0.01
N ASN A 135 16.22 8.28 0.69
CA ASN A 135 15.85 9.70 0.68
C ASN A 135 16.16 10.41 -0.65
N GLU A 136 16.93 9.79 -1.53
CA GLU A 136 17.26 10.32 -2.85
C GLU A 136 16.29 9.83 -3.92
N THR A 137 15.56 8.78 -3.65
CA THR A 137 14.56 8.22 -4.56
C THR A 137 13.37 9.17 -4.64
N LYS A 138 13.17 9.78 -5.80
CA LYS A 138 11.98 10.57 -6.14
C LYS A 138 11.12 9.77 -7.08
N TRP A 139 9.99 9.30 -6.58
CA TRP A 139 8.93 8.76 -7.41
C TRP A 139 8.14 9.91 -8.02
N ASN A 140 7.95 9.88 -9.34
CA ASN A 140 7.01 10.78 -9.98
C ASN A 140 5.59 10.23 -9.77
N GLU A 141 4.80 10.92 -8.95
CA GLU A 141 3.42 10.55 -8.64
C GLU A 141 2.45 10.85 -9.80
N ASP A 142 2.93 11.39 -10.92
CA ASP A 142 2.08 11.62 -12.07
C ASP A 142 1.58 10.28 -12.62
N TYR A 143 0.27 10.19 -12.78
CA TYR A 143 -0.36 9.02 -13.38
C TYR A 143 0.07 8.89 -14.85
N VAL A 144 0.72 7.79 -15.15
CA VAL A 144 1.04 7.41 -16.54
C VAL A 144 0.18 6.20 -16.89
N PRO A 145 -0.69 6.28 -17.92
CA PRO A 145 -1.49 5.15 -18.34
C PRO A 145 -0.63 3.90 -18.58
N THR A 146 -0.81 2.90 -17.75
CA THR A 146 -0.10 1.63 -17.80
C THR A 146 -1.14 0.54 -17.66
N PHE A 147 -0.99 -0.57 -18.39
CA PHE A 147 -1.91 -1.68 -18.26
C PHE A 147 -1.91 -2.21 -16.83
N PHE A 148 -3.09 -2.32 -16.23
CA PHE A 148 -3.30 -2.91 -14.92
C PHE A 148 -4.66 -3.63 -14.87
N THR A 149 -4.80 -4.52 -13.91
CA THR A 149 -6.03 -5.26 -13.63
C THR A 149 -6.84 -4.59 -12.51
N ILE A 150 -8.04 -5.07 -12.27
CA ILE A 150 -8.86 -4.61 -11.13
C ILE A 150 -8.20 -5.00 -9.80
N ASP A 151 -7.50 -6.14 -9.75
CA ASP A 151 -6.79 -6.60 -8.56
C ASP A 151 -5.62 -5.64 -8.23
N ASP A 152 -4.88 -5.18 -9.24
CA ASP A 152 -3.83 -4.17 -9.07
C ASP A 152 -4.39 -2.85 -8.53
N LEU A 153 -5.57 -2.47 -8.98
CA LEU A 153 -6.26 -1.27 -8.54
C LEU A 153 -6.69 -1.38 -7.06
N GLU A 154 -7.19 -2.55 -6.64
CA GLU A 154 -7.55 -2.83 -5.24
C GLU A 154 -6.31 -2.76 -4.33
N VAL A 155 -5.19 -3.35 -4.75
CA VAL A 155 -3.90 -3.27 -4.05
C VAL A 155 -3.46 -1.81 -3.90
N ALA A 156 -3.49 -1.04 -4.98
CA ALA A 156 -3.12 0.37 -4.96
C ALA A 156 -4.03 1.21 -4.05
N LEU A 157 -5.35 0.94 -4.04
CA LEU A 157 -6.27 1.61 -3.13
C LEU A 157 -5.95 1.29 -1.67
N ASN A 158 -5.80 0.01 -1.33
CA ASN A 158 -5.45 -0.41 0.04
C ASN A 158 -4.14 0.24 0.50
N PHE A 159 -3.12 0.28 -0.35
CA PHE A 159 -1.87 0.94 -0.05
C PHE A 159 -2.05 2.45 0.17
N THR A 160 -2.80 3.13 -0.70
CA THR A 160 -3.10 4.57 -0.57
C THR A 160 -3.75 4.87 0.79
N LEU A 161 -4.75 4.09 1.17
CA LEU A 161 -5.47 4.30 2.43
C LEU A 161 -4.58 4.16 3.66
N ILE A 162 -3.62 3.25 3.61
CA ILE A 162 -2.70 3.01 4.72
C ILE A 162 -1.58 4.06 4.72
N SER A 163 -0.94 4.31 3.59
CA SER A 163 0.20 5.23 3.45
C SER A 163 -0.15 6.68 3.77
N GLU A 164 -1.36 7.11 3.40
CA GLU A 164 -1.87 8.45 3.72
C GLU A 164 -2.44 8.55 5.15
N GLY A 165 -2.36 7.48 5.93
CA GLY A 165 -2.88 7.47 7.30
C GLY A 165 -4.41 7.60 7.38
N LEU A 166 -5.12 7.41 6.27
CA LEU A 166 -6.57 7.61 6.20
C LEU A 166 -7.34 6.59 7.04
N LEU A 167 -6.74 5.43 7.32
CA LEU A 167 -7.32 4.43 8.24
C LEU A 167 -7.16 4.80 9.72
N LEU A 168 -6.51 5.93 10.04
CA LEU A 168 -6.25 6.35 11.41
C LEU A 168 -7.44 7.10 12.05
N SER A 169 -8.35 7.65 11.24
CA SER A 169 -9.55 8.34 11.72
C SER A 169 -10.83 7.60 11.30
N GLU A 170 -11.86 7.63 12.16
CA GLU A 170 -13.15 6.99 11.86
C GLU A 170 -13.81 7.58 10.61
N LYS A 171 -13.68 8.89 10.39
CA LYS A 171 -14.24 9.57 9.22
C LYS A 171 -13.58 9.10 7.93
N SER A 172 -12.26 9.10 7.90
CA SER A 172 -11.49 8.68 6.72
C SER A 172 -11.66 7.19 6.44
N TYR A 173 -11.81 6.37 7.49
CA TYR A 173 -12.12 4.95 7.34
C TYR A 173 -13.48 4.71 6.65
N ALA A 174 -14.50 5.48 7.02
CA ALA A 174 -15.82 5.39 6.40
C ALA A 174 -15.78 5.81 4.91
N GLU A 175 -15.06 6.89 4.58
CA GLU A 175 -14.87 7.36 3.20
C GLU A 175 -14.10 6.33 2.35
N ALA A 176 -13.05 5.75 2.90
CA ALA A 176 -12.25 4.71 2.29
C ALA A 176 -13.06 3.43 2.03
N THR A 177 -13.85 3.00 3.01
CA THR A 177 -14.73 1.83 2.89
C THR A 177 -15.80 2.06 1.83
N ALA A 178 -16.36 3.27 1.76
CA ALA A 178 -17.33 3.63 0.72
C ALA A 178 -16.72 3.55 -0.69
N LEU A 179 -15.48 3.99 -0.87
CA LEU A 179 -14.74 3.86 -2.13
C LEU A 179 -14.47 2.40 -2.48
N LYS A 180 -14.04 1.59 -1.53
CA LYS A 180 -13.76 0.16 -1.72
C LYS A 180 -15.01 -0.64 -2.11
N VAL A 181 -16.19 -0.27 -1.62
CA VAL A 181 -17.46 -0.92 -1.99
C VAL A 181 -17.94 -0.53 -3.40
N LYS A 182 -17.49 0.63 -3.89
CA LYS A 182 -17.85 1.12 -5.23
C LYS A 182 -16.94 0.60 -6.34
N LEU A 183 -15.71 0.17 -6.00
CA LEU A 183 -14.76 -0.47 -6.92
C LEU A 183 -15.11 -1.95 -7.14
#